data_83c55fa50d3ad20d0dbf7074430d8ce6
#
_entry.id   83c55fa50d3ad20d0dbf7074430d8ce6
#
_cell.length_a   1.000
_cell.length_b   1.000
_cell.length_c   1.000
_cell.angle_alpha   90.00
_cell.angle_beta   90.00
_cell.angle_gamma   90.00
#
_symmetry.space_group_name_H-M   'P 1'
#
loop_
_entity.id
_entity.type
_entity.pdbx_description
1 polymer ?
#
loop_
_entity_poly.entity_id
_entity_poly.type
_entity_poly.pdbx_seq_one_letter_code
_entity_poly.pdbx_strand_id
1 'polypeptide(L)'
;MPKVLPTEDVRTLSEFRANTAAFVNQVKETRRPLILTQHGRSAAVLLDVKAYEDLIEHAELLHDVEVAEAQIAEGKFIEHEDFRKYMFERLGL
;
A
#
# COMPACT_ATOMS: atom_id res chain seq x y z
N MET A 1 1.99 -3.57 9.04
CA MET A 1 3.16 -3.24 8.19
C MET A 1 4.13 -2.39 9.00
N PRO A 2 5.44 -2.72 8.99
CA PRO A 2 6.43 -1.93 9.71
C PRO A 2 6.47 -0.47 9.22
N LYS A 3 6.82 0.43 10.12
CA LYS A 3 6.92 1.85 9.79
C LYS A 3 8.21 2.17 9.04
N VAL A 4 8.12 3.15 8.14
CA VAL A 4 9.28 3.70 7.42
C VAL A 4 10.28 4.30 8.42
N LEU A 5 11.57 3.98 8.23
CA LEU A 5 12.67 4.59 8.97
C LEU A 5 13.31 5.68 8.09
N PRO A 6 13.22 6.97 8.46
CA PRO A 6 13.66 8.05 7.57
C PRO A 6 15.10 7.96 7.12
N THR A 7 15.98 7.36 7.90
CA THR A 7 17.41 7.25 7.55
C THR A 7 17.71 6.08 6.60
N GLU A 8 16.87 5.05 6.57
CA GLU A 8 17.13 3.84 5.81
C GLU A 8 16.13 3.63 4.67
N ASP A 9 14.92 4.14 4.83
CA ASP A 9 13.80 3.83 3.96
C ASP A 9 13.38 5.00 3.06
N VAL A 10 14.22 6.03 2.96
CA VAL A 10 14.01 7.16 2.04
C VAL A 10 15.24 7.28 1.15
N ARG A 11 15.04 7.12 -0.15
CA ARG A 11 16.11 7.17 -1.15
C ARG A 11 15.69 7.98 -2.36
N THR A 12 16.66 8.56 -3.05
CA THR A 12 16.38 9.24 -4.31
C THR A 12 16.10 8.22 -5.40
N LEU A 13 15.36 8.63 -6.42
CA LEU A 13 15.11 7.78 -7.59
C LEU A 13 16.42 7.41 -8.29
N SER A 14 17.41 8.31 -8.31
CA SER A 14 18.73 8.04 -8.88
C SER A 14 19.46 6.93 -8.13
N GLU A 15 19.43 6.96 -6.79
CA GLU A 15 20.02 5.90 -5.97
C GLU A 15 19.33 4.56 -6.24
N PHE A 16 18.01 4.57 -6.34
CA PHE A 16 17.24 3.36 -6.65
C PHE A 16 17.63 2.77 -8.01
N ARG A 17 17.75 3.61 -9.03
CA ARG A 17 18.17 3.16 -10.37
C ARG A 17 19.55 2.52 -10.36
N ALA A 18 20.46 3.07 -9.56
CA ALA A 18 21.82 2.56 -9.46
C ALA A 18 21.91 1.21 -8.73
N ASN A 19 20.97 0.91 -7.83
CA ASN A 19 21.02 -0.27 -6.96
C ASN A 19 19.65 -0.95 -6.84
N THR A 20 18.95 -1.11 -7.94
CA THR A 20 17.58 -1.63 -7.96
C THR A 20 17.44 -2.96 -7.21
N ALA A 21 18.30 -3.94 -7.51
CA ALA A 21 18.22 -5.26 -6.87
C ALA A 21 18.43 -5.19 -5.36
N ALA A 22 19.36 -4.37 -4.90
CA ALA A 22 19.65 -4.21 -3.48
C ALA A 22 18.44 -3.63 -2.73
N PHE A 23 17.79 -2.62 -3.30
CA PHE A 23 16.63 -2.00 -2.66
C PHE A 23 15.39 -2.90 -2.72
N VAL A 24 15.21 -3.67 -3.79
CA VAL A 24 14.13 -4.67 -3.84
C VAL A 24 14.35 -5.72 -2.75
N ASN A 25 15.57 -6.20 -2.57
CA ASN A 25 15.88 -7.15 -1.49
C ASN A 25 15.65 -6.53 -0.11
N GLN A 26 16.01 -5.26 0.06
CA GLN A 26 15.77 -4.55 1.33
C GLN A 26 14.30 -4.54 1.71
N VAL A 27 13.38 -4.20 0.80
CA VAL A 27 11.95 -4.19 1.10
C VAL A 27 11.39 -5.59 1.34
N LYS A 28 11.95 -6.61 0.69
CA LYS A 28 11.56 -8.01 0.93
C LYS A 28 11.96 -8.48 2.32
N GLU A 29 13.17 -8.14 2.75
CA GLU A 29 13.70 -8.57 4.05
C GLU A 29 13.09 -7.80 5.22
N THR A 30 12.98 -6.48 5.09
CA THR A 30 12.51 -5.62 6.16
C THR A 30 11.00 -5.50 6.23
N ARG A 31 10.30 -5.76 5.14
CA ARG A 31 8.86 -5.53 4.98
C ARG A 31 8.45 -4.07 5.19
N ARG A 32 9.43 -3.16 5.21
CA ARG A 32 9.16 -1.73 5.31
C ARG A 32 9.06 -1.12 3.92
N PRO A 33 8.12 -0.18 3.71
CA PRO A 33 8.05 0.56 2.45
C PRO A 33 9.31 1.38 2.23
N LEU A 34 9.76 1.49 0.99
CA LEU A 34 10.85 2.37 0.60
C LEU A 34 10.26 3.57 -0.13
N ILE A 35 10.47 4.77 0.41
CA ILE A 35 10.02 6.01 -0.19
C ILE A 35 11.07 6.47 -1.21
N LEU A 36 10.63 6.66 -2.46
CA LEU A 36 11.48 7.17 -3.53
C LEU A 36 11.18 8.64 -3.77
N THR A 37 12.23 9.47 -3.73
CA THR A 37 12.09 10.90 -3.93
C THR A 37 12.62 11.33 -5.28
N GLN A 38 12.06 12.42 -5.81
CA GLN A 38 12.52 13.06 -7.03
C GLN A 38 12.36 14.56 -6.86
N HIS A 39 13.42 15.30 -7.15
CA HIS A 39 13.45 16.76 -6.97
C HIS A 39 13.08 17.19 -5.55
N GLY A 40 13.56 16.44 -4.54
CA GLY A 40 13.31 16.73 -3.14
C GLY A 40 11.90 16.41 -2.63
N ARG A 41 11.09 15.74 -3.43
CA ARG A 41 9.71 15.37 -3.08
C ARG A 41 9.49 13.89 -3.19
N SER A 42 8.62 13.33 -2.35
CA SER A 42 8.20 11.94 -2.45
C SER A 42 7.47 11.72 -3.77
N ALA A 43 7.95 10.76 -4.57
CA ALA A 43 7.42 10.48 -5.90
C ALA A 43 6.78 9.11 -6.00
N ALA A 44 7.29 8.10 -5.27
CA ALA A 44 6.80 6.74 -5.36
C ALA A 44 7.10 5.98 -4.07
N VAL A 45 6.45 4.84 -3.91
CA VAL A 45 6.69 3.93 -2.79
C VAL A 45 6.94 2.53 -3.35
N LEU A 46 8.01 1.88 -2.92
CA LEU A 46 8.32 0.50 -3.25
C LEU A 46 7.88 -0.38 -2.09
N LEU A 47 7.04 -1.36 -2.36
CA LEU A 47 6.55 -2.32 -1.37
C LEU A 47 6.88 -3.74 -1.80
N ASP A 48 7.19 -4.60 -0.81
CA ASP A 48 7.18 -6.04 -1.02
C ASP A 48 5.76 -6.49 -1.39
N VAL A 49 5.65 -7.47 -2.30
CA VAL A 49 4.33 -7.95 -2.78
C VAL A 49 3.46 -8.44 -1.62
N LYS A 50 4.05 -9.19 -0.68
CA LYS A 50 3.29 -9.69 0.48
C LYS A 50 2.79 -8.55 1.36
N ALA A 51 3.63 -7.54 1.59
CA ALA A 51 3.23 -6.36 2.36
C ALA A 51 2.10 -5.60 1.67
N TYR A 52 2.16 -5.47 0.34
CA TYR A 52 1.10 -4.85 -0.44
C TYR A 52 -0.22 -5.63 -0.33
N GLU A 53 -0.16 -6.96 -0.50
CA GLU A 53 -1.35 -7.80 -0.38
C GLU A 53 -1.99 -7.69 1.00
N ASP A 54 -1.17 -7.71 2.06
CA ASP A 54 -1.66 -7.55 3.43
C ASP A 54 -2.31 -6.18 3.65
N LEU A 55 -1.74 -5.13 3.06
CA LEU A 55 -2.29 -3.79 3.14
C LEU A 55 -3.67 -3.71 2.48
N ILE A 56 -3.83 -4.31 1.31
CA ILE A 56 -5.10 -4.33 0.59
C ILE A 56 -6.16 -5.14 1.36
N GLU A 57 -5.80 -6.30 1.90
CA GLU A 57 -6.71 -7.10 2.72
C GLU A 57 -7.16 -6.33 3.96
N HIS A 58 -6.25 -5.61 4.61
CA HIS A 58 -6.58 -4.81 5.78
C HIS A 58 -7.53 -3.66 5.42
N ALA A 59 -7.32 -3.00 4.31
CA ALA A 59 -8.18 -1.93 3.81
C ALA A 59 -9.60 -2.46 3.49
N GLU A 60 -9.69 -3.62 2.85
CA GLU A 60 -10.97 -4.27 2.56
C GLU A 60 -11.72 -4.61 3.85
N LEU A 61 -11.03 -5.18 4.83
CA LEU A 61 -11.64 -5.54 6.12
C LEU A 61 -12.20 -4.32 6.84
N LEU A 62 -11.43 -3.23 6.91
CA LEU A 62 -11.90 -1.99 7.53
C LEU A 62 -13.11 -1.42 6.81
N HIS A 63 -13.11 -1.46 5.49
CA HIS A 63 -14.24 -0.99 4.70
C HIS A 63 -15.48 -1.83 4.95
N ASP A 64 -15.34 -3.16 5.03
CA ASP A 64 -16.46 -4.07 5.30
C ASP A 64 -17.12 -3.77 6.65
N VAL A 65 -16.31 -3.48 7.68
CA VAL A 65 -16.83 -3.08 8.99
C VAL A 65 -17.60 -1.77 8.91
N GLU A 66 -17.04 -0.75 8.25
CA GLU A 66 -17.70 0.53 8.07
C GLU A 66 -18.99 0.42 7.28
N VAL A 67 -19.00 -0.36 6.22
CA VAL A 67 -20.19 -0.62 5.39
C VAL A 67 -21.25 -1.33 6.20
N ALA A 68 -20.90 -2.34 6.99
CA ALA A 68 -21.83 -3.08 7.83
C ALA A 68 -22.53 -2.16 8.84
N GLU A 69 -21.78 -1.27 9.48
CA GLU A 69 -22.32 -0.27 10.42
C GLU A 69 -23.27 0.70 9.72
N ALA A 70 -22.88 1.20 8.54
CA ALA A 70 -23.72 2.09 7.75
C ALA A 70 -24.99 1.42 7.26
N GLN A 71 -24.93 0.15 6.86
CA GLN A 71 -26.08 -0.64 6.43
C GLN A 71 -27.09 -0.84 7.55
N ILE A 72 -26.61 -1.10 8.76
CA ILE A 72 -27.47 -1.23 9.93
C ILE A 72 -28.20 0.08 10.19
N ALA A 73 -27.52 1.20 10.07
CA ALA A 73 -28.08 2.54 10.29
C ALA A 73 -29.06 2.97 9.19
N GLU A 74 -28.77 2.64 7.93
CA GLU A 74 -29.51 3.11 6.76
C GLU A 74 -30.44 2.06 6.15
N GLY A 75 -30.31 0.81 6.54
CA GLY A 75 -31.07 -0.32 5.96
C GLY A 75 -30.66 -0.67 4.54
N LYS A 76 -29.43 -0.33 4.14
CA LYS A 76 -28.88 -0.61 2.82
C LYS A 76 -27.84 -1.72 2.88
N PHE A 77 -27.64 -2.42 1.76
CA PHE A 77 -26.62 -3.44 1.62
C PHE A 77 -25.71 -3.12 0.45
N ILE A 78 -24.40 -3.18 0.69
CA ILE A 78 -23.36 -3.10 -0.35
C ILE A 78 -22.63 -4.43 -0.33
N GLU A 79 -22.53 -5.09 -1.50
CA GLU A 79 -21.85 -6.38 -1.58
C GLU A 79 -20.34 -6.19 -1.51
N HIS A 80 -19.68 -7.15 -0.85
CA HIS A 80 -18.22 -7.15 -0.70
C HIS A 80 -17.49 -7.16 -2.05
N GLU A 81 -18.02 -7.91 -3.02
CA GLU A 81 -17.43 -7.98 -4.37
C GLU A 81 -17.43 -6.65 -5.10
N ASP A 82 -18.48 -5.85 -4.93
CA ASP A 82 -18.56 -4.51 -5.52
C ASP A 82 -17.48 -3.59 -4.96
N PHE A 83 -17.20 -3.69 -3.66
CA PHE A 83 -16.12 -2.93 -3.06
C PHE A 83 -14.75 -3.36 -3.58
N ARG A 84 -14.51 -4.67 -3.66
CA ARG A 84 -13.24 -5.21 -4.17
C ARG A 84 -13.00 -4.73 -5.60
N LYS A 85 -14.01 -4.81 -6.45
CA LYS A 85 -13.94 -4.35 -7.83
C LYS A 85 -13.63 -2.85 -7.89
N TYR A 86 -14.30 -2.05 -7.08
CA TYR A 86 -14.07 -0.61 -6.99
C TYR A 86 -12.63 -0.31 -6.60
N MET A 87 -12.08 -1.00 -5.61
CA MET A 87 -10.69 -0.82 -5.16
C MET A 87 -9.70 -1.17 -6.27
N PHE A 88 -9.91 -2.28 -6.96
CA PHE A 88 -9.02 -2.68 -8.05
C PHE A 88 -9.05 -1.68 -9.21
N GLU A 89 -10.20 -1.18 -9.55
CA GLU A 89 -10.33 -0.14 -10.58
C GLU A 89 -9.59 1.14 -10.21
N ARG A 90 -9.73 1.59 -8.96
CA ARG A 90 -9.06 2.81 -8.48
C ARG A 90 -7.55 2.67 -8.43
N LEU A 91 -7.05 1.49 -8.11
CA LEU A 91 -5.61 1.23 -8.01
C LEU A 91 -4.98 0.85 -9.35
N GLY A 92 -5.77 0.66 -10.40
CA GLY A 92 -5.27 0.25 -11.70
C GLY A 92 -4.84 -1.21 -11.78
N LEU A 93 -5.43 -2.05 -10.97
CA LEU A 93 -5.10 -3.48 -10.91
C LEU A 93 -6.00 -4.33 -11.79
#